data_236eed19d24669df4c1f671573b024d8
#
_entry.id   236eed19d24669df4c1f671573b024d8
#
_cell.length_a   1.000
_cell.length_b   1.000
_cell.length_c   1.000
_cell.angle_alpha   90.00
_cell.angle_beta   90.00
_cell.angle_gamma   90.00
#
_symmetry.space_group_name_H-M   'P 1'
#
loop_
_entity.id
_entity.type
_entity.pdbx_description
1 polymer ?
#
loop_
_entity_poly.entity_id
_entity_poly.type
_entity_poly.pdbx_seq_one_letter_code
_entity_poly.pdbx_strand_id
1 'polypeptide(L)'
;IDNILQKRVFAQSVENAVAEGTWNVFTPMLSSVLTTCSVFLPLIFIGGMAGTLFFDQSMGITIALFASLIVSVVVLPVYFYLLVGRRNKDKEGKLTEVPTNSKLHLWIYRHHEKVQHWMFAHLRLCLFLFLMAIPGLMLVFMISERRQMPEIGYSDGIMYVDWNANISVEENDRRIAWLLKPAREQLETNTSMVGKQNFMLFHTREISSSEALVYIKGHSIRDYREVQKEMQARLGEKYPEAMLSFSPSGNLFELIFSSGNPELRLQLQDASGHRPTVEQAMAFVDSLRHHFPTMKVPSVATEENLVLDADVEQMALYGITYRQLYNKLLQLAGGNEVMRINRGAGSIPVVLGTSDADRQQILSSSLKNQEGIEVPLQLLMKERKAYDFKHLYASDAGEFYPVDIETHGKVREVLDYVSQYNLRNKTVRATAVGDYFESKQLIVNLAWVLGVSVLLLYFILSAQFESLIQPFIILTEIVVDVFVVLSMLYLLGLSIDLMSMTGIIVMAGIVINDSILKVDTINRHRKEGMELMEAIALAGRERLFPIIMTSLTTIFSLLPFLSRGSIGADLQFPLSLTILIGMVVGTGVSIFFVPILYYSIYKKKAARNL
;
A
#
# COMPACT_ATOMS: atom_id res chain seq x y z
N ILE A 1 36.08 10.51 13.85
CA ILE A 1 37.46 10.04 13.67
C ILE A 1 38.22 11.02 12.77
N ASP A 2 37.71 11.41 11.63
CA ASP A 2 38.40 12.29 10.67
C ASP A 2 38.85 13.62 11.34
N ASN A 3 37.95 14.25 12.13
CA ASN A 3 38.29 15.46 12.88
C ASN A 3 39.39 15.22 13.96
N ILE A 4 39.38 14.06 14.62
CA ILE A 4 40.41 13.65 15.56
C ILE A 4 41.77 13.53 14.83
N LEU A 5 41.77 12.91 13.64
CA LEU A 5 42.99 12.78 12.81
C LEU A 5 43.53 14.13 12.35
N GLN A 6 42.67 15.06 11.94
CA GLN A 6 43.06 16.43 11.56
C GLN A 6 43.65 17.19 12.76
N LYS A 7 42.99 17.15 13.93
CA LYS A 7 43.49 17.80 15.15
C LYS A 7 44.79 17.21 15.66
N ARG A 8 45.02 15.91 15.43
CA ARG A 8 46.25 15.22 15.85
C ARG A 8 47.51 15.81 15.20
N VAL A 9 47.39 16.38 14.02
CA VAL A 9 48.54 17.04 13.34
C VAL A 9 49.02 18.27 14.11
N PHE A 10 48.13 18.94 14.84
CA PHE A 10 48.41 20.21 15.54
C PHE A 10 48.41 20.08 17.08
N ALA A 11 47.96 18.96 17.63
CA ALA A 11 47.80 18.77 19.07
C ALA A 11 49.10 18.29 19.73
N GLN A 12 49.35 18.76 20.96
CA GLN A 12 50.54 18.40 21.78
C GLN A 12 50.44 16.96 22.33
N SER A 13 49.22 16.39 22.44
CA SER A 13 49.01 15.02 22.92
C SER A 13 47.84 14.34 22.19
N VAL A 14 47.84 13.00 22.14
CA VAL A 14 46.75 12.23 21.56
C VAL A 14 45.43 12.44 22.34
N GLU A 15 45.54 12.63 23.67
CA GLU A 15 44.38 12.88 24.54
C GLU A 15 43.68 14.19 24.17
N ASN A 16 44.44 15.27 24.02
CA ASN A 16 43.94 16.58 23.63
C ASN A 16 43.34 16.54 22.22
N ALA A 17 43.97 15.84 21.28
CA ALA A 17 43.42 15.66 19.92
C ALA A 17 42.09 14.92 19.92
N VAL A 18 41.95 13.88 20.74
CA VAL A 18 40.69 13.12 20.87
C VAL A 18 39.62 13.98 21.54
N ALA A 19 39.93 14.67 22.64
CA ALA A 19 38.98 15.51 23.36
C ALA A 19 38.48 16.68 22.49
N GLU A 20 39.38 17.47 21.91
CA GLU A 20 39.03 18.60 21.06
C GLU A 20 38.34 18.16 19.76
N GLY A 21 38.86 17.10 19.13
CA GLY A 21 38.28 16.56 17.90
C GLY A 21 36.87 16.03 18.09
N THR A 22 36.56 15.45 19.23
CA THR A 22 35.19 14.99 19.58
C THR A 22 34.27 16.15 19.92
N TRP A 23 34.77 17.12 20.74
CA TRP A 23 33.97 18.26 21.15
C TRP A 23 33.53 19.13 19.96
N ASN A 24 34.45 19.36 19.01
CA ASN A 24 34.16 20.18 17.82
C ASN A 24 33.07 19.61 16.91
N VAL A 25 32.87 18.29 16.92
CA VAL A 25 31.84 17.65 16.09
C VAL A 25 30.57 17.27 16.89
N PHE A 26 30.57 17.43 18.21
CA PHE A 26 29.43 17.06 19.06
C PHE A 26 28.15 17.83 18.69
N THR A 27 28.25 19.16 18.61
CA THR A 27 27.05 20.00 18.28
C THR A 27 26.51 19.70 16.89
N PRO A 28 27.31 19.61 15.81
CA PRO A 28 26.82 19.20 14.50
C PRO A 28 26.21 17.80 14.50
N MET A 29 26.78 16.84 15.22
CA MET A 29 26.24 15.47 15.31
C MET A 29 24.91 15.42 16.06
N LEU A 30 24.82 16.09 17.20
CA LEU A 30 23.56 16.19 17.96
C LEU A 30 22.46 16.81 17.11
N SER A 31 22.77 17.89 16.41
CA SER A 31 21.84 18.55 15.52
C SER A 31 21.39 17.65 14.36
N SER A 32 22.31 16.91 13.74
CA SER A 32 21.99 15.94 12.70
C SER A 32 21.04 14.84 13.22
N VAL A 33 21.25 14.33 14.43
CA VAL A 33 20.34 13.36 15.05
C VAL A 33 18.97 13.97 15.32
N LEU A 34 18.91 15.18 15.88
CA LEU A 34 17.65 15.88 16.14
C LEU A 34 16.88 16.18 14.86
N THR A 35 17.55 16.61 13.79
CA THR A 35 16.91 16.85 12.49
C THR A 35 16.36 15.57 11.90
N THR A 36 17.09 14.46 11.95
CA THR A 36 16.61 13.17 11.47
C THR A 36 15.44 12.68 12.32
N CYS A 37 15.50 12.76 13.64
CA CYS A 37 14.39 12.39 14.54
C CYS A 37 13.14 13.21 14.28
N SER A 38 13.27 14.51 13.95
CA SER A 38 12.13 15.39 13.70
C SER A 38 11.29 14.98 12.48
N VAL A 39 11.87 14.26 11.54
CA VAL A 39 11.17 13.74 10.37
C VAL A 39 10.30 12.52 10.74
N PHE A 40 10.75 11.71 11.69
CA PHE A 40 10.01 10.53 12.16
C PHE A 40 8.92 10.88 13.17
N LEU A 41 9.07 11.98 13.91
CA LEU A 41 8.11 12.38 14.95
C LEU A 41 6.67 12.53 14.43
N PRO A 42 6.38 13.19 13.30
CA PRO A 42 5.02 13.31 12.77
C PRO A 42 4.40 11.98 12.33
N LEU A 43 5.21 10.96 11.97
CA LEU A 43 4.72 9.63 11.62
C LEU A 43 4.03 8.92 12.80
N ILE A 44 4.40 9.25 14.04
CA ILE A 44 3.79 8.72 15.27
C ILE A 44 2.31 9.12 15.38
N PHE A 45 1.92 10.25 14.79
CA PHE A 45 0.57 10.79 14.87
C PHE A 45 -0.36 10.34 13.73
N ILE A 46 0.11 9.47 12.84
CA ILE A 46 -0.75 8.87 11.81
C ILE A 46 -1.76 7.96 12.50
N GLY A 47 -3.05 8.11 12.16
CA GLY A 47 -4.11 7.26 12.67
C GLY A 47 -4.25 5.94 11.89
N GLY A 48 -5.07 5.02 12.42
CA GLY A 48 -5.39 3.75 11.79
C GLY A 48 -4.26 2.72 11.84
N MET A 49 -4.37 1.67 11.02
CA MET A 49 -3.39 0.56 10.99
C MET A 49 -2.00 0.99 10.52
N ALA A 50 -1.92 1.91 9.57
CA ALA A 50 -0.66 2.50 9.15
C ALA A 50 0.06 3.19 10.30
N GLY A 51 -0.68 3.84 11.21
CA GLY A 51 -0.13 4.52 12.38
C GLY A 51 0.55 3.57 13.36
N THR A 52 -0.02 2.40 13.63
CA THR A 52 0.61 1.41 14.52
C THR A 52 1.93 0.89 13.97
N LEU A 53 2.00 0.61 12.68
CA LEU A 53 3.23 0.19 12.01
C LEU A 53 4.31 1.26 12.09
N PHE A 54 3.96 2.52 11.79
CA PHE A 54 4.92 3.63 11.79
C PHE A 54 5.32 4.07 13.18
N PHE A 55 4.46 3.90 14.18
CA PHE A 55 4.82 4.16 15.57
C PHE A 55 6.03 3.31 16.00
N ASP A 56 5.95 1.99 15.83
CA ASP A 56 7.03 1.08 16.21
C ASP A 56 8.32 1.35 15.41
N GLN A 57 8.18 1.58 14.11
CA GLN A 57 9.32 1.90 13.24
C GLN A 57 9.97 3.23 13.64
N SER A 58 9.19 4.29 13.87
CA SER A 58 9.69 5.62 14.25
C SER A 58 10.37 5.61 15.61
N MET A 59 9.79 4.90 16.58
CA MET A 59 10.40 4.72 17.90
C MET A 59 11.71 3.95 17.82
N GLY A 60 11.74 2.85 17.05
CA GLY A 60 12.95 2.05 16.85
C GLY A 60 14.09 2.87 16.23
N ILE A 61 13.80 3.63 15.16
CA ILE A 61 14.78 4.48 14.49
C ILE A 61 15.26 5.60 15.43
N THR A 62 14.36 6.25 16.16
CA THR A 62 14.70 7.31 17.10
C THR A 62 15.63 6.81 18.19
N ILE A 63 15.34 5.67 18.81
CA ILE A 63 16.19 5.04 19.82
C ILE A 63 17.55 4.66 19.22
N ALA A 64 17.58 4.09 18.02
CA ALA A 64 18.81 3.71 17.35
C ALA A 64 19.71 4.92 17.04
N LEU A 65 19.11 6.05 16.61
CA LEU A 65 19.85 7.30 16.34
C LEU A 65 20.47 7.88 17.61
N PHE A 66 19.75 7.92 18.72
CA PHE A 66 20.32 8.37 19.99
C PHE A 66 21.40 7.42 20.53
N ALA A 67 21.21 6.12 20.41
CA ALA A 67 22.22 5.12 20.76
C ALA A 67 23.49 5.29 19.90
N SER A 68 23.33 5.51 18.59
CA SER A 68 24.43 5.79 17.66
C SER A 68 25.19 7.06 18.03
N LEU A 69 24.50 8.12 18.46
CA LEU A 69 25.13 9.35 18.95
C LEU A 69 26.02 9.07 20.17
N ILE A 70 25.51 8.32 21.16
CA ILE A 70 26.27 7.95 22.36
C ILE A 70 27.52 7.14 21.97
N VAL A 71 27.37 6.14 21.11
CA VAL A 71 28.51 5.34 20.62
C VAL A 71 29.53 6.21 19.90
N SER A 72 29.08 7.13 19.06
CA SER A 72 29.97 8.00 18.28
C SER A 72 30.75 9.02 19.13
N VAL A 73 30.15 9.51 20.22
CA VAL A 73 30.73 10.54 21.09
C VAL A 73 31.56 9.93 22.23
N VAL A 74 31.18 8.76 22.73
CA VAL A 74 31.82 8.13 23.90
C VAL A 74 32.68 6.95 23.50
N VAL A 75 32.06 5.91 22.87
CA VAL A 75 32.75 4.65 22.65
C VAL A 75 33.85 4.75 21.60
N LEU A 76 33.54 5.39 20.48
CA LEU A 76 34.45 5.46 19.33
C LEU A 76 35.73 6.30 19.61
N PRO A 77 35.67 7.46 20.27
CA PRO A 77 36.90 8.19 20.67
C PRO A 77 37.73 7.43 21.69
N VAL A 78 37.11 6.78 22.67
CA VAL A 78 37.82 5.96 23.67
C VAL A 78 38.50 4.77 22.99
N TYR A 79 37.81 4.08 22.07
CA TYR A 79 38.38 2.99 21.30
C TYR A 79 39.55 3.43 20.43
N PHE A 80 39.41 4.59 19.77
CA PHE A 80 40.49 5.20 19.01
C PHE A 80 41.72 5.52 19.90
N TYR A 81 41.49 6.10 21.08
CA TYR A 81 42.54 6.36 22.04
C TYR A 81 43.26 5.10 22.50
N LEU A 82 42.51 4.03 22.81
CA LEU A 82 43.09 2.75 23.25
C LEU A 82 43.93 2.08 22.16
N LEU A 83 43.49 2.11 20.90
CA LEU A 83 44.21 1.49 19.80
C LEU A 83 45.43 2.28 19.36
N VAL A 84 45.29 3.60 19.23
CA VAL A 84 46.33 4.47 18.66
C VAL A 84 47.21 5.04 19.73
N GLY A 85 46.68 5.38 20.91
CA GLY A 85 47.43 5.91 22.05
C GLY A 85 48.42 4.90 22.64
N ARG A 86 48.02 3.60 22.76
CA ARG A 86 48.93 2.53 23.22
C ARG A 86 50.07 2.23 22.24
N ARG A 87 49.85 2.34 20.94
CA ARG A 87 50.84 2.00 19.90
C ARG A 87 51.90 3.07 19.70
N ASN A 88 51.67 4.30 20.17
CA ASN A 88 52.57 5.44 19.95
C ASN A 88 53.41 5.84 21.15
N LYS A 89 53.36 5.11 22.28
CA LYS A 89 54.35 5.31 23.36
C LYS A 89 55.79 4.92 22.95
N ASP A 90 55.91 4.14 21.85
CA ASP A 90 57.20 3.58 21.44
C ASP A 90 57.82 4.19 20.16
N LYS A 91 57.18 5.17 19.52
CA LYS A 91 57.73 5.81 18.31
C LYS A 91 57.41 7.31 18.29
N GLU A 92 58.34 8.14 18.76
CA GLU A 92 58.52 9.50 18.28
C GLU A 92 58.93 9.44 16.79
N GLY A 93 57.94 9.40 15.92
CA GLY A 93 58.20 9.31 14.50
C GLY A 93 57.00 9.82 13.70
N LYS A 94 57.27 10.84 12.88
CA LYS A 94 56.42 11.45 11.87
C LYS A 94 55.27 10.55 11.46
N LEU A 95 54.05 11.02 11.76
CA LEU A 95 52.83 10.44 11.21
C LEU A 95 52.97 10.40 9.69
N THR A 96 52.97 9.19 9.14
CA THR A 96 52.83 9.00 7.72
C THR A 96 51.54 9.68 7.31
N GLU A 97 51.63 10.74 6.53
CA GLU A 97 50.49 11.31 5.81
C GLU A 97 49.81 10.15 5.14
N VAL A 98 48.54 9.96 5.45
CA VAL A 98 47.69 9.01 4.69
C VAL A 98 47.84 9.46 3.24
N PRO A 99 48.31 8.60 2.32
CA PRO A 99 48.57 9.03 0.95
C PRO A 99 47.21 9.34 0.30
N THR A 100 46.86 10.60 0.34
CA THR A 100 45.65 11.20 -0.28
C THR A 100 45.74 11.22 -1.81
N ASN A 101 46.73 10.58 -2.39
CA ASN A 101 47.05 10.63 -3.82
C ASN A 101 46.63 9.37 -4.61
N SER A 102 45.51 8.75 -4.26
CA SER A 102 44.92 7.75 -5.17
C SER A 102 44.50 8.45 -6.47
N LYS A 103 44.82 7.85 -7.64
CA LYS A 103 44.41 8.36 -8.97
C LYS A 103 42.90 8.59 -9.04
N LEU A 104 42.12 7.75 -8.36
CA LEU A 104 40.67 7.88 -8.23
C LEU A 104 40.26 9.15 -7.48
N HIS A 105 40.96 9.48 -6.38
CA HIS A 105 40.71 10.66 -5.57
C HIS A 105 40.91 11.95 -6.38
N LEU A 106 42.02 12.04 -7.09
CA LEU A 106 42.34 13.18 -7.98
C LEU A 106 41.36 13.28 -9.16
N TRP A 107 40.89 12.15 -9.70
CA TRP A 107 39.93 12.12 -10.79
C TRP A 107 38.54 12.66 -10.32
N ILE A 108 38.06 12.22 -9.16
CA ILE A 108 36.80 12.70 -8.57
C ILE A 108 36.88 14.22 -8.30
N TYR A 109 37.96 14.71 -7.71
CA TYR A 109 38.13 16.15 -7.47
C TYR A 109 38.12 16.97 -8.76
N ARG A 110 38.86 16.56 -9.78
CA ARG A 110 38.89 17.26 -11.07
C ARG A 110 37.50 17.32 -11.74
N HIS A 111 36.75 16.24 -11.65
CA HIS A 111 35.39 16.23 -12.20
C HIS A 111 34.45 17.13 -11.40
N HIS A 112 34.51 17.06 -10.08
CA HIS A 112 33.76 17.95 -9.21
C HIS A 112 34.03 19.43 -9.53
N GLU A 113 35.31 19.85 -9.60
CA GLU A 113 35.68 21.23 -9.92
C GLU A 113 35.16 21.65 -11.30
N LYS A 114 35.27 20.81 -12.34
CA LYS A 114 34.78 21.12 -13.67
C LYS A 114 33.26 21.32 -13.69
N VAL A 115 32.51 20.41 -13.06
CA VAL A 115 31.04 20.51 -12.99
C VAL A 115 30.62 21.73 -12.20
N GLN A 116 31.25 21.97 -11.07
CA GLN A 116 30.97 23.13 -10.23
C GLN A 116 31.27 24.47 -10.98
N HIS A 117 32.39 24.58 -11.69
CA HIS A 117 32.69 25.73 -12.52
C HIS A 117 31.69 25.96 -13.64
N TRP A 118 31.29 24.90 -14.33
CA TRP A 118 30.26 24.97 -15.38
C TRP A 118 28.92 25.46 -14.80
N MET A 119 28.49 24.94 -13.66
CA MET A 119 27.24 25.34 -13.03
C MET A 119 27.24 26.78 -12.54
N PHE A 120 28.37 27.28 -12.00
CA PHE A 120 28.53 28.70 -11.64
C PHE A 120 28.49 29.61 -12.88
N ALA A 121 29.04 29.16 -14.00
CA ALA A 121 28.98 29.89 -15.28
C ALA A 121 27.53 29.97 -15.81
N HIS A 122 26.72 28.94 -15.57
CA HIS A 122 25.33 28.84 -16.05
C HIS A 122 24.30 28.98 -14.91
N LEU A 123 24.57 29.84 -13.94
CA LEU A 123 23.76 30.02 -12.73
C LEU A 123 22.24 30.18 -13.01
N ARG A 124 21.90 30.99 -14.02
CA ARG A 124 20.48 31.26 -14.37
C ARG A 124 19.79 30.01 -14.87
N LEU A 125 20.46 29.19 -15.67
CA LEU A 125 19.93 27.93 -16.18
C LEU A 125 19.68 26.94 -15.04
N CYS A 126 20.65 26.79 -14.14
CA CYS A 126 20.52 25.89 -12.98
C CYS A 126 19.36 26.30 -12.07
N LEU A 127 19.21 27.58 -11.78
CA LEU A 127 18.09 28.11 -10.99
C LEU A 127 16.74 27.95 -11.70
N PHE A 128 16.70 28.09 -13.02
CA PHE A 128 15.47 27.87 -13.82
C PHE A 128 15.05 26.40 -13.79
N LEU A 129 15.99 25.47 -14.02
CA LEU A 129 15.72 24.03 -13.94
C LEU A 129 15.19 23.62 -12.56
N PHE A 130 15.76 24.20 -11.53
CA PHE A 130 15.28 23.99 -10.17
C PHE A 130 13.85 24.51 -9.97
N LEU A 131 13.56 25.72 -10.42
CA LEU A 131 12.21 26.29 -10.32
C LEU A 131 11.17 25.44 -11.07
N MET A 132 11.57 24.81 -12.17
CA MET A 132 10.72 23.88 -12.94
C MET A 132 10.44 22.57 -12.21
N ALA A 133 11.24 22.19 -11.21
CA ALA A 133 10.98 21.00 -10.40
C ALA A 133 9.66 21.11 -9.61
N ILE A 134 9.27 22.31 -9.18
CA ILE A 134 8.02 22.52 -8.41
C ILE A 134 6.76 22.20 -9.25
N PRO A 135 6.52 22.82 -10.42
CA PRO A 135 5.38 22.45 -11.25
C PRO A 135 5.48 21.04 -11.80
N GLY A 136 6.71 20.55 -12.07
CA GLY A 136 6.95 19.16 -12.43
C GLY A 136 6.53 18.17 -11.36
N LEU A 137 6.86 18.45 -10.10
CA LEU A 137 6.42 17.65 -8.94
C LEU A 137 4.89 17.58 -8.86
N MET A 138 4.21 18.72 -8.98
CA MET A 138 2.75 18.76 -8.96
C MET A 138 2.14 17.94 -10.11
N LEU A 139 2.69 18.08 -11.31
CA LEU A 139 2.22 17.35 -12.49
C LEU A 139 2.37 15.84 -12.29
N VAL A 140 3.56 15.37 -11.92
CA VAL A 140 3.84 13.94 -11.71
C VAL A 140 2.97 13.38 -10.60
N PHE A 141 2.83 14.09 -9.48
CA PHE A 141 1.95 13.68 -8.39
C PHE A 141 0.48 13.57 -8.81
N MET A 142 -0.01 14.42 -9.72
CA MET A 142 -1.39 14.35 -10.22
C MET A 142 -1.64 13.19 -11.18
N ILE A 143 -0.63 12.81 -11.98
CA ILE A 143 -0.75 11.77 -13.02
C ILE A 143 -0.48 10.38 -12.43
N SER A 144 0.38 10.27 -11.42
CA SER A 144 0.78 8.98 -10.83
C SER A 144 -0.41 8.26 -10.20
N GLU A 145 -0.44 6.96 -10.41
CA GLU A 145 -1.40 6.05 -9.78
C GLU A 145 -1.15 5.97 -8.26
N ARG A 146 -2.21 5.88 -7.49
CA ARG A 146 -2.17 5.83 -6.02
C ARG A 146 -2.82 4.56 -5.55
N ARG A 147 -2.10 3.81 -4.69
CA ARG A 147 -2.59 2.59 -4.07
C ARG A 147 -2.32 2.63 -2.56
N GLN A 148 -3.07 1.89 -1.80
CA GLN A 148 -2.84 1.77 -0.36
C GLN A 148 -1.56 0.98 -0.09
N MET A 149 -1.41 -0.15 -0.78
CA MET A 149 -0.29 -1.07 -0.64
C MET A 149 0.42 -1.29 -1.98
N PRO A 150 1.72 -1.62 -1.97
CA PRO A 150 2.43 -2.02 -3.18
C PRO A 150 1.87 -3.33 -3.74
N GLU A 151 2.13 -3.59 -5.02
CA GLU A 151 1.77 -4.86 -5.64
C GLU A 151 2.62 -5.99 -5.06
N ILE A 152 1.96 -6.89 -4.36
CA ILE A 152 2.57 -8.10 -3.80
C ILE A 152 2.36 -9.25 -4.78
N GLY A 153 3.41 -9.99 -5.08
CA GLY A 153 3.32 -11.19 -5.89
C GLY A 153 2.93 -12.38 -5.03
N TYR A 154 1.75 -12.95 -5.29
CA TYR A 154 1.28 -14.17 -4.63
C TYR A 154 1.50 -15.38 -5.52
N SER A 155 1.91 -16.50 -4.92
CA SER A 155 1.96 -17.81 -5.56
C SER A 155 0.73 -18.66 -5.26
N ASP A 156 -0.16 -18.18 -4.37
CA ASP A 156 -1.36 -18.86 -3.93
C ASP A 156 -2.51 -17.90 -3.66
N GLY A 157 -3.73 -18.43 -3.59
CA GLY A 157 -4.90 -17.63 -3.28
C GLY A 157 -6.19 -18.45 -3.28
N ILE A 158 -7.28 -17.78 -2.99
CA ILE A 158 -8.63 -18.35 -3.00
C ILE A 158 -9.34 -17.84 -4.26
N MET A 159 -9.72 -18.77 -5.11
CA MET A 159 -10.59 -18.55 -6.26
C MET A 159 -12.03 -18.71 -5.80
N TYR A 160 -12.85 -17.69 -5.95
CA TYR A 160 -14.28 -17.73 -5.76
C TYR A 160 -14.97 -17.82 -7.12
N VAL A 161 -15.85 -18.80 -7.27
CA VAL A 161 -16.65 -19.02 -8.47
C VAL A 161 -18.12 -18.97 -8.10
N ASP A 162 -18.88 -18.16 -8.79
CA ASP A 162 -20.34 -18.19 -8.78
C ASP A 162 -20.83 -18.43 -10.22
N TRP A 163 -21.48 -19.57 -10.45
CA TRP A 163 -21.98 -19.92 -11.78
C TRP A 163 -23.18 -19.09 -12.23
N ASN A 164 -23.76 -18.31 -11.33
CA ASN A 164 -24.96 -17.50 -11.55
C ASN A 164 -26.10 -18.28 -12.28
N ALA A 165 -26.22 -19.52 -11.91
CA ALA A 165 -27.18 -20.46 -12.49
C ALA A 165 -27.68 -21.42 -11.41
N ASN A 166 -28.94 -21.88 -11.52
CA ASN A 166 -29.50 -22.89 -10.62
C ASN A 166 -28.97 -24.27 -10.97
N ILE A 167 -27.87 -24.65 -10.33
CA ILE A 167 -27.23 -25.96 -10.51
C ILE A 167 -27.12 -26.71 -9.20
N SER A 168 -27.11 -28.05 -9.29
CA SER A 168 -26.84 -28.90 -8.13
C SER A 168 -25.39 -28.88 -7.72
N VAL A 169 -25.09 -29.31 -6.49
CA VAL A 169 -23.73 -29.38 -5.98
C VAL A 169 -22.86 -30.33 -6.83
N GLU A 170 -23.43 -31.42 -7.32
CA GLU A 170 -22.74 -32.41 -8.18
C GLU A 170 -22.36 -31.81 -9.55
N GLU A 171 -23.24 -30.98 -10.13
CA GLU A 171 -22.92 -30.27 -11.37
C GLU A 171 -21.90 -29.18 -11.13
N ASN A 172 -21.98 -28.47 -10.01
CA ASN A 172 -20.99 -27.49 -9.60
C ASN A 172 -19.61 -28.16 -9.45
N ASP A 173 -19.53 -29.29 -8.75
CA ASP A 173 -18.26 -30.05 -8.59
C ASP A 173 -17.68 -30.48 -9.95
N ARG A 174 -18.52 -30.97 -10.87
CA ARG A 174 -18.11 -31.32 -12.24
C ARG A 174 -17.56 -30.11 -13.00
N ARG A 175 -18.18 -28.93 -12.87
CA ARG A 175 -17.72 -27.70 -13.51
C ARG A 175 -16.41 -27.19 -12.90
N ILE A 176 -16.25 -27.24 -11.58
CA ILE A 176 -14.99 -26.91 -10.92
C ILE A 176 -13.88 -27.86 -11.36
N ALA A 177 -14.12 -29.16 -11.39
CA ALA A 177 -13.15 -30.14 -11.90
C ALA A 177 -12.77 -29.89 -13.37
N TRP A 178 -13.73 -29.50 -14.22
CA TRP A 178 -13.49 -29.09 -15.60
C TRP A 178 -12.63 -27.82 -15.68
N LEU A 179 -12.89 -26.82 -14.84
CA LEU A 179 -12.14 -25.56 -14.81
C LEU A 179 -10.69 -25.77 -14.39
N LEU A 180 -10.44 -26.62 -13.38
CA LEU A 180 -9.11 -26.92 -12.83
C LEU A 180 -8.27 -27.87 -13.70
N LYS A 181 -8.91 -28.68 -14.56
CA LYS A 181 -8.26 -29.75 -15.31
C LYS A 181 -7.00 -29.33 -16.11
N PRO A 182 -6.99 -28.21 -16.86
CA PRO A 182 -5.81 -27.83 -17.64
C PRO A 182 -4.67 -27.28 -16.79
N ALA A 183 -4.99 -26.67 -15.65
CA ALA A 183 -4.00 -26.05 -14.77
C ALA A 183 -3.28 -27.04 -13.84
N ARG A 184 -3.60 -28.35 -13.90
CA ARG A 184 -3.03 -29.36 -12.96
C ARG A 184 -1.52 -29.42 -12.92
N GLU A 185 -0.85 -29.23 -14.05
CA GLU A 185 0.61 -29.26 -14.13
C GLU A 185 1.27 -28.00 -13.56
N GLN A 186 0.55 -26.89 -13.53
CA GLN A 186 1.03 -25.58 -13.03
C GLN A 186 0.74 -25.40 -11.54
N LEU A 187 -0.17 -26.22 -10.97
CA LEU A 187 -0.57 -26.16 -9.58
C LEU A 187 0.20 -27.16 -8.72
N GLU A 188 0.81 -26.66 -7.65
CA GLU A 188 1.41 -27.49 -6.59
C GLU A 188 0.32 -28.20 -5.79
N THR A 189 -0.76 -27.48 -5.44
CA THR A 189 -1.90 -28.02 -4.71
C THR A 189 -3.16 -27.22 -4.99
N ASN A 190 -4.31 -27.87 -4.83
CA ASN A 190 -5.61 -27.23 -4.83
C ASN A 190 -6.55 -27.93 -3.84
N THR A 191 -7.47 -27.17 -3.25
CA THR A 191 -8.51 -27.67 -2.36
C THR A 191 -9.80 -26.96 -2.68
N SER A 192 -10.87 -27.70 -3.02
CA SER A 192 -12.14 -27.13 -3.41
C SER A 192 -13.18 -27.33 -2.31
N MET A 193 -13.92 -26.27 -1.99
CA MET A 193 -15.12 -26.29 -1.19
C MET A 193 -16.29 -25.90 -2.10
N VAL A 194 -17.11 -26.88 -2.47
CA VAL A 194 -18.15 -26.74 -3.48
C VAL A 194 -19.53 -26.78 -2.81
N GLY A 195 -20.33 -25.76 -3.04
CA GLY A 195 -21.67 -25.64 -2.51
C GLY A 195 -21.75 -25.48 -0.99
N LYS A 196 -22.97 -25.55 -0.46
CA LYS A 196 -23.23 -25.35 0.96
C LYS A 196 -22.63 -26.46 1.82
N GLN A 197 -21.83 -26.09 2.82
CA GLN A 197 -21.15 -27.01 3.72
C GLN A 197 -21.88 -27.06 5.08
N ASN A 198 -22.70 -28.07 5.28
CA ASN A 198 -23.45 -28.21 6.52
C ASN A 198 -22.67 -28.88 7.68
N PHE A 199 -21.45 -29.38 7.41
CA PHE A 199 -20.63 -30.09 8.39
C PHE A 199 -19.57 -29.21 9.07
N MET A 200 -19.35 -27.98 8.59
CA MET A 200 -18.42 -27.05 9.21
C MET A 200 -19.12 -26.23 10.28
N LEU A 201 -18.57 -26.24 11.48
CA LEU A 201 -19.09 -25.47 12.62
C LEU A 201 -18.84 -23.95 12.47
N PHE A 202 -17.85 -23.58 11.69
CA PHE A 202 -17.49 -22.19 11.43
C PHE A 202 -17.08 -22.00 9.97
N HIS A 203 -17.68 -21.01 9.33
CA HIS A 203 -17.32 -20.55 7.98
C HIS A 203 -17.45 -19.03 7.92
N THR A 204 -16.55 -18.42 7.20
CA THR A 204 -16.48 -16.95 7.08
C THR A 204 -17.55 -16.41 6.13
N ARG A 205 -18.07 -17.25 5.24
CA ARG A 205 -19.09 -16.90 4.26
C ARG A 205 -20.00 -18.10 3.98
N GLU A 206 -21.29 -17.90 3.99
CA GLU A 206 -22.22 -18.87 3.46
C GLU A 206 -22.22 -18.82 1.92
N ILE A 207 -22.11 -19.98 1.30
CA ILE A 207 -22.16 -20.15 -0.16
C ILE A 207 -23.35 -20.99 -0.56
N SER A 208 -23.92 -20.69 -1.73
CA SER A 208 -25.04 -21.44 -2.31
C SER A 208 -24.57 -22.71 -3.03
N SER A 209 -25.52 -23.56 -3.48
CA SER A 209 -25.19 -24.77 -4.26
C SER A 209 -24.42 -24.45 -5.56
N SER A 210 -24.61 -23.25 -6.11
CA SER A 210 -23.97 -22.79 -7.35
C SER A 210 -22.67 -22.01 -7.15
N GLU A 211 -22.16 -21.96 -5.94
CA GLU A 211 -20.92 -21.26 -5.61
C GLU A 211 -19.84 -22.23 -5.15
N ALA A 212 -18.57 -21.85 -5.34
CA ALA A 212 -17.44 -22.62 -4.86
C ALA A 212 -16.30 -21.71 -4.43
N LEU A 213 -15.56 -22.14 -3.39
CA LEU A 213 -14.28 -21.57 -2.97
C LEU A 213 -13.19 -22.58 -3.25
N VAL A 214 -12.18 -22.20 -3.99
CA VAL A 214 -11.07 -23.09 -4.36
C VAL A 214 -9.76 -22.43 -3.97
N TYR A 215 -9.08 -23.02 -2.99
CA TYR A 215 -7.69 -22.67 -2.73
C TYR A 215 -6.84 -23.25 -3.84
N ILE A 216 -5.98 -22.42 -4.44
CA ILE A 216 -5.02 -22.81 -5.47
C ILE A 216 -3.65 -22.27 -5.13
N LYS A 217 -2.61 -23.11 -5.33
CA LYS A 217 -1.21 -22.73 -5.16
C LYS A 217 -0.43 -23.14 -6.39
N GLY A 218 0.21 -22.18 -7.05
CA GLY A 218 1.13 -22.42 -8.16
C GLY A 218 2.54 -22.73 -7.67
N HIS A 219 3.36 -23.37 -8.52
CA HIS A 219 4.78 -23.60 -8.21
C HIS A 219 5.58 -22.27 -8.13
N SER A 220 5.12 -21.24 -8.81
CA SER A 220 5.69 -19.90 -8.79
C SER A 220 4.60 -18.83 -8.90
N ILE A 221 4.96 -17.58 -8.61
CA ILE A 221 4.10 -16.40 -8.85
C ILE A 221 3.67 -16.31 -10.31
N ARG A 222 4.55 -16.68 -11.25
CA ARG A 222 4.27 -16.68 -12.68
C ARG A 222 3.21 -17.72 -13.03
N ASP A 223 3.38 -18.95 -12.58
CA ASP A 223 2.45 -20.05 -12.83
C ASP A 223 1.06 -19.72 -12.28
N TYR A 224 0.99 -19.18 -11.07
CA TYR A 224 -0.26 -18.74 -10.47
C TYR A 224 -0.98 -17.67 -11.31
N ARG A 225 -0.24 -16.67 -11.84
CA ARG A 225 -0.81 -15.65 -12.73
C ARG A 225 -1.26 -16.21 -14.08
N GLU A 226 -0.54 -17.17 -14.63
CA GLU A 226 -0.93 -17.86 -15.87
C GLU A 226 -2.22 -18.65 -15.67
N VAL A 227 -2.32 -19.39 -14.55
CA VAL A 227 -3.53 -20.13 -14.15
C VAL A 227 -4.73 -19.18 -14.00
N GLN A 228 -4.56 -18.05 -13.32
CA GLN A 228 -5.65 -17.05 -13.20
C GLN A 228 -6.18 -16.60 -14.57
N LYS A 229 -5.28 -16.24 -15.48
CA LYS A 229 -5.64 -15.79 -16.84
C LYS A 229 -6.34 -16.89 -17.64
N GLU A 230 -5.82 -18.10 -17.58
CA GLU A 230 -6.42 -19.25 -18.29
C GLU A 230 -7.83 -19.55 -17.76
N MET A 231 -8.02 -19.58 -16.45
CA MET A 231 -9.33 -19.82 -15.85
C MET A 231 -10.35 -18.74 -16.22
N GLN A 232 -9.94 -17.46 -16.18
CA GLN A 232 -10.79 -16.35 -16.59
C GLN A 232 -11.21 -16.46 -18.06
N ALA A 233 -10.28 -16.78 -18.96
CA ALA A 233 -10.55 -16.92 -20.38
C ALA A 233 -11.53 -18.08 -20.65
N ARG A 234 -11.28 -19.25 -20.06
CA ARG A 234 -12.15 -20.44 -20.22
C ARG A 234 -13.55 -20.24 -19.68
N LEU A 235 -13.66 -19.58 -18.50
CA LEU A 235 -14.95 -19.31 -17.93
C LEU A 235 -15.76 -18.35 -18.80
N GLY A 236 -15.12 -17.25 -19.25
CA GLY A 236 -15.77 -16.27 -20.12
C GLY A 236 -16.22 -16.82 -21.47
N GLU A 237 -15.49 -17.81 -22.03
CA GLU A 237 -15.89 -18.47 -23.29
C GLU A 237 -17.11 -19.37 -23.14
N LYS A 238 -17.17 -20.17 -22.08
CA LYS A 238 -18.22 -21.20 -21.93
C LYS A 238 -19.38 -20.79 -21.04
N TYR A 239 -19.12 -19.96 -20.02
CA TYR A 239 -20.09 -19.53 -19.02
C TYR A 239 -20.01 -18.01 -18.78
N PRO A 240 -20.43 -17.18 -19.74
CA PRO A 240 -20.24 -15.72 -19.69
C PRO A 240 -20.97 -15.04 -18.52
N GLU A 241 -22.03 -15.66 -17.97
CA GLU A 241 -22.76 -15.14 -16.81
C GLU A 241 -22.11 -15.52 -15.47
N ALA A 242 -21.15 -16.45 -15.47
CA ALA A 242 -20.47 -16.86 -14.26
C ALA A 242 -19.49 -15.77 -13.80
N MET A 243 -19.39 -15.61 -12.49
CA MET A 243 -18.47 -14.67 -11.86
C MET A 243 -17.28 -15.42 -11.29
N LEU A 244 -16.09 -14.91 -11.58
CA LEU A 244 -14.83 -15.43 -11.09
C LEU A 244 -14.03 -14.29 -10.45
N SER A 245 -13.68 -14.47 -9.20
CA SER A 245 -12.78 -13.53 -8.50
C SER A 245 -11.67 -14.30 -7.78
N PHE A 246 -10.55 -13.64 -7.62
CA PHE A 246 -9.40 -14.16 -6.89
C PHE A 246 -9.11 -13.25 -5.72
N SER A 247 -8.93 -13.84 -4.56
CA SER A 247 -8.46 -13.15 -3.37
C SER A 247 -7.21 -13.83 -2.85
N PRO A 248 -6.33 -13.11 -2.18
CA PRO A 248 -5.20 -13.71 -1.49
C PRO A 248 -5.64 -14.78 -0.50
N SER A 249 -4.76 -15.73 -0.19
CA SER A 249 -5.06 -16.86 0.71
C SER A 249 -5.32 -16.45 2.17
N GLY A 250 -5.17 -15.16 2.49
CA GLY A 250 -5.44 -14.62 3.81
C GLY A 250 -4.31 -14.84 4.79
N ASN A 251 -3.07 -14.57 4.38
CA ASN A 251 -1.99 -14.51 5.37
C ASN A 251 -2.25 -13.39 6.38
N LEU A 252 -1.64 -13.49 7.57
CA LEU A 252 -1.88 -12.57 8.67
C LEU A 252 -1.63 -11.10 8.27
N PHE A 253 -0.68 -10.88 7.37
CA PHE A 253 -0.33 -9.55 6.88
C PHE A 253 -1.44 -8.95 6.01
N GLU A 254 -2.04 -9.74 5.13
CA GLU A 254 -3.17 -9.30 4.31
C GLU A 254 -4.42 -9.03 5.13
N LEU A 255 -4.72 -9.89 6.10
CA LEU A 255 -5.82 -9.66 7.04
C LEU A 255 -5.68 -8.33 7.79
N ILE A 256 -4.45 -7.90 8.04
CA ILE A 256 -4.17 -6.66 8.75
C ILE A 256 -4.13 -5.45 7.80
N PHE A 257 -3.54 -5.58 6.61
CA PHE A 257 -3.22 -4.43 5.75
C PHE A 257 -4.06 -4.31 4.48
N SER A 258 -4.78 -5.36 4.05
CA SER A 258 -5.74 -5.20 2.97
C SER A 258 -7.10 -4.85 3.55
N SER A 259 -7.75 -3.85 2.98
CA SER A 259 -9.13 -3.52 3.35
C SER A 259 -10.12 -4.62 2.92
N GLY A 260 -9.68 -5.56 2.08
CA GLY A 260 -10.56 -6.54 1.42
C GLY A 260 -11.60 -5.91 0.49
N ASN A 261 -11.52 -4.60 0.31
CA ASN A 261 -12.43 -3.88 -0.58
C ASN A 261 -11.93 -3.95 -2.04
N PRO A 262 -12.81 -3.97 -3.02
CA PRO A 262 -12.44 -3.81 -4.42
C PRO A 262 -11.92 -2.39 -4.70
N GLU A 263 -11.21 -2.22 -5.82
CA GLU A 263 -10.70 -0.92 -6.27
C GLU A 263 -11.81 0.14 -6.26
N LEU A 264 -12.95 -0.20 -6.87
CA LEU A 264 -14.15 0.64 -6.89
C LEU A 264 -15.38 -0.23 -6.71
N ARG A 265 -16.20 0.07 -5.71
CA ARG A 265 -17.51 -0.53 -5.45
C ARG A 265 -18.59 0.52 -5.63
N LEU A 266 -19.56 0.24 -6.49
CA LEU A 266 -20.77 1.05 -6.60
C LEU A 266 -21.86 0.40 -5.75
N GLN A 267 -22.30 1.09 -4.71
CA GLN A 267 -23.42 0.70 -3.86
C GLN A 267 -24.71 1.25 -4.48
N LEU A 268 -25.55 0.36 -4.96
CA LEU A 268 -26.84 0.70 -5.54
C LEU A 268 -27.92 0.68 -4.47
N GLN A 269 -28.67 1.77 -4.35
CA GLN A 269 -29.82 1.92 -3.48
C GLN A 269 -30.99 2.49 -4.27
N ASP A 270 -32.21 2.21 -3.83
CA ASP A 270 -33.39 2.90 -4.34
C ASP A 270 -33.50 4.33 -3.77
N ALA A 271 -34.52 5.07 -4.19
CA ALA A 271 -34.74 6.44 -3.71
C ALA A 271 -35.08 6.52 -2.21
N SER A 272 -35.48 5.42 -1.59
CA SER A 272 -35.85 5.30 -0.17
C SER A 272 -34.67 4.90 0.72
N GLY A 273 -33.48 4.63 0.14
CA GLY A 273 -32.31 4.17 0.86
C GLY A 273 -32.30 2.67 1.17
N HIS A 274 -33.16 1.89 0.49
CA HIS A 274 -33.18 0.44 0.57
C HIS A 274 -32.46 -0.17 -0.65
N ARG A 275 -32.30 -1.50 -0.65
CA ARG A 275 -31.79 -2.22 -1.82
C ARG A 275 -32.70 -2.00 -3.03
N PRO A 276 -32.14 -1.85 -4.25
CA PRO A 276 -32.96 -1.76 -5.47
C PRO A 276 -33.63 -3.11 -5.78
N THR A 277 -34.57 -3.12 -6.70
CA THR A 277 -35.06 -4.39 -7.25
C THR A 277 -34.03 -5.03 -8.19
N VAL A 278 -34.17 -6.34 -8.45
CA VAL A 278 -33.23 -7.06 -9.34
C VAL A 278 -33.25 -6.44 -10.74
N GLU A 279 -34.42 -6.05 -11.26
CA GLU A 279 -34.56 -5.41 -12.58
C GLU A 279 -33.83 -4.04 -12.62
N GLN A 280 -33.93 -3.27 -11.55
CA GLN A 280 -33.25 -1.98 -11.43
C GLN A 280 -31.72 -2.15 -11.41
N ALA A 281 -31.22 -3.14 -10.67
CA ALA A 281 -29.80 -3.45 -10.61
C ALA A 281 -29.27 -3.96 -11.96
N MET A 282 -30.01 -4.84 -12.64
CA MET A 282 -29.67 -5.32 -13.99
C MET A 282 -29.62 -4.16 -14.99
N ALA A 283 -30.63 -3.30 -15.00
CA ALA A 283 -30.69 -2.15 -15.91
C ALA A 283 -29.50 -1.20 -15.71
N PHE A 284 -29.08 -0.99 -14.46
CA PHE A 284 -27.87 -0.19 -14.17
C PHE A 284 -26.59 -0.86 -14.68
N VAL A 285 -26.42 -2.16 -14.39
CA VAL A 285 -25.23 -2.93 -14.83
C VAL A 285 -25.14 -2.97 -16.35
N ASP A 286 -26.26 -3.19 -17.06
CA ASP A 286 -26.31 -3.20 -18.52
C ASP A 286 -25.98 -1.82 -19.11
N SER A 287 -26.49 -0.75 -18.51
CA SER A 287 -26.16 0.64 -18.88
C SER A 287 -24.65 0.91 -18.71
N LEU A 288 -24.06 0.41 -17.62
CA LEU A 288 -22.63 0.55 -17.34
C LEU A 288 -21.78 -0.26 -18.34
N ARG A 289 -22.17 -1.51 -18.65
CA ARG A 289 -21.50 -2.35 -19.67
C ARG A 289 -21.56 -1.73 -21.06
N HIS A 290 -22.69 -1.16 -21.41
CA HIS A 290 -22.84 -0.48 -22.72
C HIS A 290 -21.93 0.74 -22.84
N HIS A 291 -21.78 1.50 -21.74
CA HIS A 291 -20.93 2.69 -21.74
C HIS A 291 -19.44 2.37 -21.68
N PHE A 292 -19.07 1.29 -20.97
CA PHE A 292 -17.69 0.84 -20.78
C PHE A 292 -17.47 -0.60 -21.30
N PRO A 293 -17.50 -0.84 -22.60
CA PRO A 293 -17.41 -2.20 -23.17
C PRO A 293 -16.05 -2.90 -22.92
N THR A 294 -15.02 -2.15 -22.59
CA THR A 294 -13.68 -2.68 -22.29
C THR A 294 -13.47 -3.03 -20.82
N MET A 295 -14.37 -2.61 -19.94
CA MET A 295 -14.28 -2.90 -18.51
C MET A 295 -15.02 -4.19 -18.18
N LYS A 296 -14.48 -4.97 -17.26
CA LYS A 296 -15.17 -6.13 -16.71
C LYS A 296 -16.15 -5.65 -15.63
N VAL A 297 -17.43 -5.58 -15.99
CA VAL A 297 -18.51 -5.33 -15.05
C VAL A 297 -19.19 -6.65 -14.75
N PRO A 298 -19.21 -7.11 -13.47
CA PRO A 298 -19.82 -8.39 -13.10
C PRO A 298 -21.32 -8.42 -13.41
N SER A 299 -21.85 -9.61 -13.65
CA SER A 299 -23.30 -9.85 -13.75
C SER A 299 -23.96 -9.66 -12.39
N VAL A 300 -25.25 -9.39 -12.40
CA VAL A 300 -26.02 -9.34 -11.15
C VAL A 300 -26.20 -10.77 -10.62
N ALA A 301 -25.71 -11.02 -9.39
CA ALA A 301 -25.84 -12.32 -8.73
C ALA A 301 -27.30 -12.53 -8.28
N THR A 302 -28.01 -13.36 -9.01
CA THR A 302 -29.44 -13.66 -8.74
C THR A 302 -29.66 -15.13 -8.55
N GLU A 303 -30.72 -15.47 -7.83
CA GLU A 303 -31.25 -16.83 -7.75
C GLU A 303 -32.72 -16.84 -8.10
N GLU A 304 -33.13 -17.89 -8.77
CA GLU A 304 -34.56 -18.17 -9.05
C GLU A 304 -35.13 -19.00 -7.90
N ASN A 305 -36.02 -18.37 -7.15
CA ASN A 305 -36.71 -19.00 -6.02
C ASN A 305 -38.11 -19.41 -6.41
N LEU A 306 -38.52 -20.63 -6.02
CA LEU A 306 -39.89 -21.05 -6.06
C LEU A 306 -40.57 -20.62 -4.76
N VAL A 307 -41.39 -19.59 -4.85
CA VAL A 307 -42.14 -19.07 -3.72
C VAL A 307 -43.49 -19.76 -3.69
N LEU A 308 -43.82 -20.38 -2.56
CA LEU A 308 -45.12 -20.98 -2.29
C LEU A 308 -45.93 -20.01 -1.44
N ASP A 309 -46.77 -19.21 -2.08
CA ASP A 309 -47.62 -18.22 -1.40
C ASP A 309 -48.87 -18.95 -0.82
N ALA A 310 -49.00 -18.97 0.50
CA ALA A 310 -50.14 -19.60 1.19
C ALA A 310 -51.42 -18.81 0.92
N ASP A 311 -52.47 -19.50 0.46
CA ASP A 311 -53.79 -18.91 0.28
C ASP A 311 -54.54 -18.90 1.60
N VAL A 312 -54.52 -17.77 2.30
CA VAL A 312 -55.08 -17.60 3.65
C VAL A 312 -56.59 -17.83 3.66
N GLU A 313 -57.29 -17.49 2.58
CA GLU A 313 -58.75 -17.68 2.47
C GLU A 313 -59.10 -19.18 2.37
N GLN A 314 -58.38 -19.91 1.54
CA GLN A 314 -58.56 -21.36 1.42
C GLN A 314 -58.16 -22.09 2.71
N MET A 315 -57.07 -21.68 3.33
CA MET A 315 -56.65 -22.22 4.62
C MET A 315 -57.72 -22.05 5.70
N ALA A 316 -58.31 -20.86 5.78
CA ALA A 316 -59.38 -20.58 6.72
C ALA A 316 -60.64 -21.41 6.42
N LEU A 317 -61.01 -21.55 5.13
CA LEU A 317 -62.15 -22.34 4.69
C LEU A 317 -62.06 -23.83 5.09
N TYR A 318 -60.85 -24.40 4.98
CA TYR A 318 -60.59 -25.79 5.32
C TYR A 318 -60.16 -26.02 6.77
N GLY A 319 -60.06 -24.98 7.58
CA GLY A 319 -59.65 -25.06 8.99
C GLY A 319 -58.19 -25.51 9.18
N ILE A 320 -57.30 -25.13 8.22
CA ILE A 320 -55.89 -25.48 8.24
C ILE A 320 -55.05 -24.27 8.72
N THR A 321 -54.21 -24.50 9.70
CA THR A 321 -53.31 -23.48 10.21
C THR A 321 -51.99 -23.39 9.41
N TYR A 322 -51.38 -22.22 9.36
CA TYR A 322 -50.06 -22.02 8.74
C TYR A 322 -49.00 -23.00 9.28
N ARG A 323 -49.01 -23.27 10.58
CA ARG A 323 -48.11 -24.22 11.23
C ARG A 323 -48.26 -25.65 10.70
N GLN A 324 -49.50 -26.11 10.44
CA GLN A 324 -49.73 -27.43 9.87
C GLN A 324 -49.21 -27.51 8.43
N LEU A 325 -49.49 -26.49 7.61
CA LEU A 325 -49.00 -26.39 6.25
C LEU A 325 -47.46 -26.39 6.21
N TYR A 326 -46.83 -25.54 7.03
CA TYR A 326 -45.37 -25.43 7.11
C TYR A 326 -44.72 -26.75 7.54
N ASN A 327 -45.22 -27.40 8.58
CA ASN A 327 -44.68 -28.67 9.04
C ASN A 327 -44.81 -29.78 7.98
N LYS A 328 -45.91 -29.78 7.22
CA LYS A 328 -46.11 -30.73 6.12
C LYS A 328 -45.13 -30.50 4.98
N LEU A 329 -44.89 -29.23 4.61
CA LEU A 329 -43.91 -28.87 3.60
C LEU A 329 -42.47 -29.23 4.03
N LEU A 330 -42.12 -29.00 5.30
CA LEU A 330 -40.83 -29.42 5.87
C LEU A 330 -40.63 -30.95 5.78
N GLN A 331 -41.68 -31.73 6.07
CA GLN A 331 -41.63 -33.19 5.94
C GLN A 331 -41.40 -33.64 4.51
N LEU A 332 -42.05 -33.00 3.55
CA LEU A 332 -42.01 -33.36 2.13
C LEU A 332 -40.71 -32.87 1.45
N ALA A 333 -40.19 -31.72 1.85
CA ALA A 333 -38.96 -31.15 1.30
C ALA A 333 -37.67 -31.80 1.86
N GLY A 334 -37.78 -32.85 2.69
CA GLY A 334 -36.63 -33.58 3.21
C GLY A 334 -35.82 -32.83 4.29
N GLY A 335 -36.40 -31.76 4.86
CA GLY A 335 -35.70 -30.89 5.83
C GLY A 335 -35.83 -31.31 7.31
N ASN A 336 -36.39 -32.51 7.63
CA ASN A 336 -36.56 -32.97 9.01
C ASN A 336 -35.26 -33.56 9.56
N GLU A 337 -34.43 -32.69 10.11
CA GLU A 337 -33.27 -33.11 10.91
C GLU A 337 -33.77 -33.73 12.23
N VAL A 338 -33.57 -35.03 12.40
CA VAL A 338 -34.02 -35.77 13.59
C VAL A 338 -32.97 -35.77 14.67
N MET A 339 -31.70 -35.83 14.29
CA MET A 339 -30.56 -35.80 15.20
C MET A 339 -29.25 -35.43 14.46
N ARG A 340 -28.26 -35.07 15.19
CA ARG A 340 -26.88 -34.87 14.70
C ARG A 340 -25.96 -35.89 15.31
N ILE A 341 -25.15 -36.54 14.50
CA ILE A 341 -24.06 -37.42 14.95
C ILE A 341 -22.77 -36.66 14.85
N ASN A 342 -22.16 -36.34 15.99
CA ASN A 342 -20.85 -35.71 16.06
C ASN A 342 -19.76 -36.76 15.96
N ARG A 343 -18.92 -36.69 14.94
CA ARG A 343 -17.79 -37.59 14.73
C ARG A 343 -16.50 -36.76 14.53
N GLY A 344 -15.69 -36.67 15.56
CA GLY A 344 -14.50 -35.83 15.55
C GLY A 344 -14.84 -34.35 15.39
N ALA A 345 -14.25 -33.69 14.40
CA ALA A 345 -14.50 -32.27 14.10
C ALA A 345 -15.75 -32.05 13.20
N GLY A 346 -16.44 -33.11 12.77
CA GLY A 346 -17.59 -33.03 11.87
C GLY A 346 -18.90 -33.35 12.56
N SER A 347 -19.99 -32.68 12.16
CA SER A 347 -21.36 -32.94 12.60
C SER A 347 -22.17 -33.40 11.39
N ILE A 348 -22.68 -34.63 11.44
CA ILE A 348 -23.47 -35.26 10.36
C ILE A 348 -24.93 -35.19 10.74
N PRO A 349 -25.78 -34.42 10.01
CA PRO A 349 -27.22 -34.40 10.25
C PRO A 349 -27.84 -35.71 9.80
N VAL A 350 -28.70 -36.28 10.62
CA VAL A 350 -29.58 -37.38 10.24
C VAL A 350 -30.95 -36.79 9.87
N VAL A 351 -31.28 -36.87 8.60
CA VAL A 351 -32.51 -36.26 8.05
C VAL A 351 -33.52 -37.36 7.72
N LEU A 352 -34.72 -37.17 8.18
CA LEU A 352 -35.85 -38.07 7.84
C LEU A 352 -36.64 -37.42 6.69
N GLY A 353 -36.66 -38.07 5.53
CA GLY A 353 -37.34 -37.57 4.34
C GLY A 353 -36.99 -38.37 3.09
N THR A 354 -37.64 -38.11 2.01
CA THR A 354 -37.30 -38.66 0.69
C THR A 354 -36.29 -37.78 0.02
N SER A 355 -35.16 -38.33 -0.41
CA SER A 355 -34.08 -37.57 -1.06
C SER A 355 -34.47 -36.95 -2.41
N ASP A 356 -35.53 -37.41 -3.04
CA ASP A 356 -35.95 -37.04 -4.39
C ASP A 356 -37.45 -36.66 -4.44
N ALA A 357 -37.89 -35.81 -3.50
CA ALA A 357 -39.26 -35.29 -3.55
C ALA A 357 -39.43 -34.40 -4.78
N ASP A 358 -40.01 -34.97 -5.84
CA ASP A 358 -40.38 -34.20 -7.02
C ASP A 358 -41.42 -33.13 -6.64
N ARG A 359 -41.26 -31.93 -7.20
CA ARG A 359 -42.17 -30.79 -7.04
C ARG A 359 -43.64 -31.20 -7.21
N GLN A 360 -43.93 -32.06 -8.19
CA GLN A 360 -45.30 -32.56 -8.44
C GLN A 360 -45.80 -33.43 -7.28
N GLN A 361 -44.94 -34.24 -6.67
CA GLN A 361 -45.32 -35.06 -5.51
C GLN A 361 -45.62 -34.21 -4.28
N ILE A 362 -44.85 -33.12 -4.07
CA ILE A 362 -45.12 -32.17 -2.98
C ILE A 362 -46.50 -31.54 -3.15
N LEU A 363 -46.78 -31.00 -4.34
CA LEU A 363 -48.04 -30.31 -4.62
C LEU A 363 -49.28 -31.23 -4.63
N SER A 364 -49.13 -32.49 -5.07
CA SER A 364 -50.17 -33.49 -5.06
C SER A 364 -50.45 -34.13 -3.69
N SER A 365 -49.53 -33.89 -2.73
CA SER A 365 -49.71 -34.38 -1.35
C SER A 365 -50.90 -33.69 -0.68
N SER A 366 -51.51 -34.38 0.26
CA SER A 366 -52.66 -33.84 1.04
C SER A 366 -52.30 -33.62 2.52
N LEU A 367 -53.04 -32.73 3.15
CA LEU A 367 -52.99 -32.43 4.57
C LEU A 367 -54.39 -32.68 5.18
N LYS A 368 -54.43 -33.39 6.31
CA LYS A 368 -55.70 -33.63 7.01
C LYS A 368 -56.05 -32.42 7.89
N ASN A 369 -57.28 -31.93 7.73
CA ASN A 369 -57.84 -30.92 8.59
C ASN A 369 -58.29 -31.51 9.94
N GLN A 370 -58.82 -30.67 10.84
CA GLN A 370 -59.32 -31.11 12.15
C GLN A 370 -60.49 -32.07 12.06
N GLU A 371 -61.28 -32.08 10.96
CA GLU A 371 -62.41 -32.93 10.69
C GLU A 371 -62.00 -34.22 9.98
N GLY A 372 -60.75 -34.46 9.68
CA GLY A 372 -60.19 -35.62 9.01
C GLY A 372 -60.32 -35.60 7.47
N ILE A 373 -60.71 -34.48 6.90
CA ILE A 373 -60.82 -34.29 5.45
C ILE A 373 -59.37 -34.06 4.89
N GLU A 374 -59.03 -34.79 3.83
CA GLU A 374 -57.80 -34.65 3.10
C GLU A 374 -57.85 -33.48 2.10
N VAL A 375 -57.12 -32.44 2.32
CA VAL A 375 -57.04 -31.24 1.47
C VAL A 375 -55.71 -31.24 0.70
N PRO A 376 -55.73 -31.27 -0.64
CA PRO A 376 -54.52 -31.20 -1.45
C PRO A 376 -53.79 -29.88 -1.21
N LEU A 377 -52.46 -29.94 -1.12
CA LEU A 377 -51.61 -28.74 -0.90
C LEU A 377 -51.75 -27.71 -2.02
N GLN A 378 -52.02 -28.18 -3.23
CA GLN A 378 -52.25 -27.33 -4.40
C GLN A 378 -53.43 -26.35 -4.25
N LEU A 379 -54.42 -26.66 -3.41
CA LEU A 379 -55.53 -25.76 -3.09
C LEU A 379 -55.18 -24.71 -2.04
N LEU A 380 -54.14 -24.96 -1.24
CA LEU A 380 -53.74 -24.14 -0.10
C LEU A 380 -52.62 -23.15 -0.43
N MET A 381 -52.00 -23.29 -1.61
CA MET A 381 -50.87 -22.44 -2.00
C MET A 381 -50.82 -22.23 -3.52
N LYS A 382 -50.30 -21.08 -3.88
CA LYS A 382 -50.01 -20.69 -5.27
C LYS A 382 -48.50 -20.66 -5.47
N GLU A 383 -48.03 -21.22 -6.57
CA GLU A 383 -46.65 -21.18 -6.96
C GLU A 383 -46.33 -19.89 -7.72
N ARG A 384 -45.24 -19.28 -7.37
CA ARG A 384 -44.69 -18.13 -8.08
C ARG A 384 -43.19 -18.28 -8.21
N LYS A 385 -42.66 -18.10 -9.41
CA LYS A 385 -41.22 -17.91 -9.60
C LYS A 385 -40.87 -16.49 -9.28
N ALA A 386 -39.85 -16.30 -8.43
CA ALA A 386 -39.31 -15.00 -8.08
C ALA A 386 -37.82 -15.02 -8.27
N TYR A 387 -37.30 -13.92 -8.81
CA TYR A 387 -35.88 -13.68 -8.86
C TYR A 387 -35.51 -12.74 -7.70
N ASP A 388 -34.54 -13.12 -6.91
CA ASP A 388 -34.02 -12.29 -5.82
C ASP A 388 -32.48 -12.29 -5.85
N PHE A 389 -31.85 -11.40 -5.11
CA PHE A 389 -30.41 -11.39 -4.95
C PHE A 389 -29.95 -12.57 -4.10
N LYS A 390 -28.84 -13.21 -4.49
CA LYS A 390 -28.24 -14.31 -3.72
C LYS A 390 -27.76 -13.87 -2.34
N HIS A 391 -27.25 -12.64 -2.25
CA HIS A 391 -26.68 -12.10 -1.02
C HIS A 391 -27.28 -10.74 -0.70
N LEU A 392 -27.49 -10.50 0.59
CA LEU A 392 -27.93 -9.22 1.13
C LEU A 392 -26.73 -8.47 1.68
N TYR A 393 -26.57 -7.22 1.28
CA TYR A 393 -25.51 -6.34 1.73
C TYR A 393 -26.11 -5.15 2.45
N ALA A 394 -25.46 -4.75 3.56
CA ALA A 394 -25.84 -3.56 4.31
C ALA A 394 -24.60 -2.80 4.77
N SER A 395 -24.75 -1.50 4.94
CA SER A 395 -23.75 -0.59 5.52
C SER A 395 -24.45 0.35 6.50
N ASP A 396 -23.69 1.25 7.10
CA ASP A 396 -24.27 2.31 7.95
C ASP A 396 -25.29 3.20 7.21
N ALA A 397 -25.22 3.24 5.88
CA ALA A 397 -26.16 3.97 5.02
C ALA A 397 -27.43 3.18 4.63
N GLY A 398 -27.59 1.94 5.09
CA GLY A 398 -28.72 1.05 4.78
C GLY A 398 -28.35 -0.13 3.89
N GLU A 399 -29.38 -0.84 3.40
CA GLU A 399 -29.22 -1.97 2.47
C GLU A 399 -28.82 -1.48 1.08
N PHE A 400 -27.98 -2.25 0.38
CA PHE A 400 -27.53 -1.91 -0.98
C PHE A 400 -27.21 -3.17 -1.79
N TYR A 401 -27.10 -3.02 -3.11
CA TYR A 401 -26.51 -4.02 -3.99
C TYR A 401 -25.11 -3.56 -4.45
N PRO A 402 -24.04 -4.35 -4.24
CA PRO A 402 -22.69 -3.98 -4.65
C PRO A 402 -22.42 -4.32 -6.11
N VAL A 403 -21.80 -3.41 -6.85
CA VAL A 403 -21.22 -3.64 -8.17
C VAL A 403 -19.73 -3.33 -8.08
N ASP A 404 -18.91 -4.37 -8.04
CA ASP A 404 -17.46 -4.27 -7.92
C ASP A 404 -16.82 -4.14 -9.31
N ILE A 405 -16.01 -3.14 -9.54
CA ILE A 405 -15.46 -2.79 -10.85
C ILE A 405 -13.95 -2.70 -10.78
N GLU A 406 -13.25 -3.38 -11.69
CA GLU A 406 -11.83 -3.19 -11.96
C GLU A 406 -11.69 -2.14 -13.07
N THR A 407 -11.24 -0.94 -12.70
CA THR A 407 -11.27 0.22 -13.61
C THR A 407 -10.02 0.35 -14.47
N HIS A 408 -8.93 -0.35 -14.14
CA HIS A 408 -7.63 -0.25 -14.83
C HIS A 408 -7.19 1.22 -15.06
N GLY A 409 -7.30 2.05 -14.01
CA GLY A 409 -6.90 3.45 -14.00
C GLY A 409 -7.96 4.46 -14.52
N LYS A 410 -9.14 4.01 -14.95
CA LYS A 410 -10.22 4.89 -15.46
C LYS A 410 -11.28 5.23 -14.41
N VAL A 411 -10.91 5.23 -13.13
CA VAL A 411 -11.85 5.50 -12.01
C VAL A 411 -12.59 6.82 -12.21
N ARG A 412 -11.90 7.88 -12.67
CA ARG A 412 -12.54 9.20 -12.86
C ARG A 412 -13.67 9.17 -13.90
N GLU A 413 -13.47 8.46 -15.02
CA GLU A 413 -14.50 8.32 -16.07
C GLU A 413 -15.74 7.62 -15.52
N VAL A 414 -15.55 6.58 -14.68
CA VAL A 414 -16.66 5.87 -14.02
C VAL A 414 -17.37 6.78 -13.02
N LEU A 415 -16.63 7.56 -12.21
CA LEU A 415 -17.22 8.48 -11.25
C LEU A 415 -18.04 9.60 -11.93
N ASP A 416 -17.54 10.13 -13.04
CA ASP A 416 -18.24 11.13 -13.84
C ASP A 416 -19.53 10.56 -14.45
N TYR A 417 -19.47 9.33 -14.96
CA TYR A 417 -20.65 8.62 -15.45
C TYR A 417 -21.69 8.40 -14.34
N VAL A 418 -21.26 7.89 -13.17
CA VAL A 418 -22.13 7.67 -12.01
C VAL A 418 -22.79 8.97 -11.55
N SER A 419 -22.04 10.08 -11.52
CA SER A 419 -22.59 11.37 -11.15
C SER A 419 -23.68 11.83 -12.13
N GLN A 420 -23.45 11.67 -13.44
CA GLN A 420 -24.44 12.00 -14.49
C GLN A 420 -25.65 11.06 -14.44
N TYR A 421 -25.42 9.75 -14.17
CA TYR A 421 -26.50 8.79 -14.00
C TYR A 421 -27.43 9.16 -12.84
N ASN A 422 -26.85 9.51 -11.68
CA ASN A 422 -27.61 9.92 -10.49
C ASN A 422 -28.40 11.22 -10.72
N LEU A 423 -27.93 12.12 -11.60
CA LEU A 423 -28.68 13.33 -11.96
C LEU A 423 -29.89 13.03 -12.87
N ARG A 424 -29.76 12.03 -13.74
CA ARG A 424 -30.82 11.65 -14.71
C ARG A 424 -31.84 10.69 -14.12
N ASN A 425 -31.41 9.77 -13.25
CA ASN A 425 -32.25 8.74 -12.64
C ASN A 425 -32.58 9.08 -11.19
N LYS A 426 -33.87 9.11 -10.87
CA LYS A 426 -34.35 9.34 -9.51
C LYS A 426 -34.76 8.05 -8.78
N THR A 427 -34.81 6.92 -9.49
CA THR A 427 -35.25 5.63 -8.94
C THR A 427 -34.15 4.83 -8.27
N VAL A 428 -32.92 4.90 -8.81
CA VAL A 428 -31.75 4.22 -8.29
C VAL A 428 -30.61 5.22 -8.15
N ARG A 429 -29.97 5.18 -7.00
CA ARG A 429 -28.77 5.97 -6.69
C ARG A 429 -27.58 5.05 -6.57
N ALA A 430 -26.48 5.36 -7.26
CA ALA A 430 -25.22 4.69 -7.14
C ALA A 430 -24.24 5.55 -6.31
N THR A 431 -23.71 5.00 -5.22
CA THR A 431 -22.70 5.66 -4.38
C THR A 431 -21.38 4.90 -4.54
N ALA A 432 -20.32 5.63 -4.86
CA ALA A 432 -19.00 5.04 -5.09
C ALA A 432 -18.20 4.97 -3.78
N VAL A 433 -17.70 3.79 -3.46
CA VAL A 433 -16.81 3.50 -2.31
C VAL A 433 -15.69 2.57 -2.77
N GLY A 434 -14.71 2.28 -1.94
CA GLY A 434 -13.66 1.30 -2.22
C GLY A 434 -12.26 1.85 -1.98
N ASP A 435 -11.26 0.99 -2.25
CA ASP A 435 -9.85 1.27 -1.96
C ASP A 435 -9.30 2.54 -2.62
N TYR A 436 -9.87 2.94 -3.75
CA TYR A 436 -9.49 4.18 -4.42
C TYR A 436 -9.61 5.41 -3.51
N PHE A 437 -10.69 5.52 -2.75
CA PHE A 437 -10.93 6.68 -1.87
C PHE A 437 -10.06 6.60 -0.62
N GLU A 438 -9.92 5.41 -0.04
CA GLU A 438 -9.08 5.17 1.13
C GLU A 438 -7.61 5.43 0.80
N SER A 439 -7.12 4.91 -0.34
CA SER A 439 -5.76 5.15 -0.82
C SER A 439 -5.49 6.64 -1.05
N LYS A 440 -6.42 7.34 -1.68
CA LYS A 440 -6.29 8.79 -1.91
C LYS A 440 -6.19 9.55 -0.59
N GLN A 441 -7.05 9.24 0.38
CA GLN A 441 -7.04 9.90 1.68
C GLN A 441 -5.74 9.63 2.43
N LEU A 442 -5.27 8.38 2.43
CA LEU A 442 -4.03 7.97 3.08
C LEU A 442 -2.82 8.73 2.49
N ILE A 443 -2.70 8.78 1.16
CA ILE A 443 -1.59 9.49 0.49
C ILE A 443 -1.62 11.00 0.80
N VAL A 444 -2.81 11.61 0.86
CA VAL A 444 -2.96 13.02 1.26
C VAL A 444 -2.52 13.21 2.72
N ASN A 445 -2.90 12.32 3.62
CA ASN A 445 -2.47 12.37 5.03
C ASN A 445 -0.94 12.26 5.15
N LEU A 446 -0.31 11.35 4.40
CA LEU A 446 1.16 11.22 4.38
C LEU A 446 1.85 12.45 3.78
N ALA A 447 1.27 13.09 2.77
CA ALA A 447 1.79 14.34 2.23
C ALA A 447 1.71 15.48 3.26
N TRP A 448 0.64 15.53 4.08
CA TRP A 448 0.56 16.45 5.22
C TRP A 448 1.64 16.16 6.27
N VAL A 449 1.87 14.90 6.58
CA VAL A 449 2.94 14.47 7.51
C VAL A 449 4.31 14.95 7.01
N LEU A 450 4.59 14.76 5.71
CA LEU A 450 5.82 15.28 5.09
C LEU A 450 5.91 16.81 5.24
N GLY A 451 4.81 17.53 4.98
CA GLY A 451 4.75 18.99 5.15
C GLY A 451 5.05 19.45 6.58
N VAL A 452 4.47 18.77 7.58
CA VAL A 452 4.73 19.04 9.01
C VAL A 452 6.19 18.71 9.36
N SER A 453 6.72 17.59 8.86
CA SER A 453 8.14 17.22 9.05
C SER A 453 9.09 18.28 8.51
N VAL A 454 8.83 18.77 7.29
CA VAL A 454 9.64 19.84 6.67
C VAL A 454 9.54 21.15 7.48
N LEU A 455 8.37 21.46 8.01
CA LEU A 455 8.17 22.63 8.87
C LEU A 455 8.96 22.51 10.18
N LEU A 456 8.93 21.37 10.83
CA LEU A 456 9.71 21.10 12.05
C LEU A 456 11.22 21.20 11.75
N LEU A 457 11.67 20.60 10.65
CA LEU A 457 13.04 20.73 10.17
C LEU A 457 13.44 22.20 9.98
N TYR A 458 12.57 22.99 9.35
CA TYR A 458 12.83 24.42 9.15
C TYR A 458 13.08 25.15 10.48
N PHE A 459 12.26 24.91 11.50
CA PHE A 459 12.44 25.56 12.80
C PHE A 459 13.73 25.09 13.52
N ILE A 460 14.01 23.78 13.50
CA ILE A 460 15.24 23.25 14.13
C ILE A 460 16.48 23.82 13.45
N LEU A 461 16.50 23.83 12.11
CA LEU A 461 17.61 24.39 11.36
C LEU A 461 17.74 25.91 11.53
N SER A 462 16.61 26.62 11.66
CA SER A 462 16.62 28.07 11.92
C SER A 462 17.26 28.39 13.27
N ALA A 463 16.97 27.59 14.28
CA ALA A 463 17.61 27.72 15.59
C ALA A 463 19.10 27.36 15.53
N GLN A 464 19.48 26.31 14.79
CA GLN A 464 20.87 25.86 14.65
C GLN A 464 21.74 26.87 13.93
N PHE A 465 21.27 27.43 12.82
CA PHE A 465 22.05 28.37 11.99
C PHE A 465 21.88 29.82 12.38
N GLU A 466 21.05 30.10 13.37
CA GLU A 466 20.69 31.50 13.76
C GLU A 466 20.26 32.33 12.54
N SER A 467 19.58 31.71 11.59
CA SER A 467 19.24 32.29 10.30
C SER A 467 17.95 31.69 9.74
N LEU A 468 17.05 32.54 9.28
CA LEU A 468 15.82 32.10 8.60
C LEU A 468 16.04 31.75 7.10
N ILE A 469 17.17 32.19 6.51
CA ILE A 469 17.45 32.01 5.08
C ILE A 469 18.16 30.67 4.81
N GLN A 470 19.11 30.30 5.67
CA GLN A 470 19.92 29.09 5.46
C GLN A 470 19.11 27.80 5.47
N PRO A 471 18.17 27.59 6.41
CA PRO A 471 17.28 26.44 6.35
C PRO A 471 16.48 26.36 5.04
N PHE A 472 16.01 27.50 4.53
CA PHE A 472 15.30 27.52 3.26
C PHE A 472 16.18 27.04 2.10
N ILE A 473 17.47 27.42 2.08
CA ILE A 473 18.44 26.92 1.08
C ILE A 473 18.57 25.39 1.16
N ILE A 474 18.69 24.85 2.37
CA ILE A 474 18.88 23.42 2.61
C ILE A 474 17.60 22.64 2.24
N LEU A 475 16.43 23.10 2.67
CA LEU A 475 15.16 22.43 2.45
C LEU A 475 14.70 22.39 0.98
N THR A 476 15.26 23.30 0.12
CA THR A 476 14.99 23.25 -1.32
C THR A 476 15.45 21.95 -1.98
N GLU A 477 16.41 21.25 -1.38
CA GLU A 477 16.89 19.93 -1.78
C GLU A 477 15.75 18.91 -1.81
N ILE A 478 14.91 18.87 -0.76
CA ILE A 478 13.78 17.93 -0.65
C ILE A 478 12.86 18.04 -1.87
N VAL A 479 12.61 19.24 -2.37
CA VAL A 479 11.69 19.46 -3.50
C VAL A 479 12.21 18.78 -4.76
N VAL A 480 13.51 18.89 -5.02
CA VAL A 480 14.15 18.25 -6.18
C VAL A 480 14.15 16.73 -6.02
N ASP A 481 14.52 16.27 -4.84
CA ASP A 481 14.61 14.84 -4.56
C ASP A 481 13.26 14.17 -4.71
N VAL A 482 12.20 14.73 -4.12
CA VAL A 482 10.83 14.22 -4.24
C VAL A 482 10.36 14.25 -5.70
N PHE A 483 10.66 15.32 -6.45
CA PHE A 483 10.33 15.39 -7.87
C PHE A 483 10.97 14.25 -8.67
N VAL A 484 12.27 14.01 -8.48
CA VAL A 484 12.98 12.96 -9.22
C VAL A 484 12.54 11.57 -8.77
N VAL A 485 12.33 11.35 -7.48
CA VAL A 485 11.82 10.08 -6.94
C VAL A 485 10.46 9.75 -7.53
N LEU A 486 9.49 10.67 -7.49
CA LEU A 486 8.15 10.45 -8.05
C LEU A 486 8.20 10.24 -9.57
N SER A 487 9.05 11.02 -10.27
CA SER A 487 9.24 10.85 -11.71
C SER A 487 9.78 9.47 -12.05
N MET A 488 10.73 8.97 -11.26
CA MET A 488 11.31 7.64 -11.48
C MET A 488 10.33 6.52 -11.15
N LEU A 489 9.53 6.64 -10.07
CA LEU A 489 8.45 5.70 -9.77
C LEU A 489 7.45 5.64 -10.94
N TYR A 490 7.04 6.79 -11.47
CA TYR A 490 6.15 6.86 -12.63
C TYR A 490 6.73 6.20 -13.87
N LEU A 491 8.01 6.47 -14.19
CA LEU A 491 8.71 5.86 -15.34
C LEU A 491 8.87 4.34 -15.21
N LEU A 492 9.01 3.83 -13.99
CA LEU A 492 9.09 2.40 -13.70
C LEU A 492 7.71 1.73 -13.64
N GLY A 493 6.61 2.47 -13.80
CA GLY A 493 5.25 1.95 -13.71
C GLY A 493 4.83 1.56 -12.29
N LEU A 494 5.46 2.16 -11.28
CA LEU A 494 5.16 1.93 -9.87
C LEU A 494 4.16 2.98 -9.36
N SER A 495 3.21 2.53 -8.53
CA SER A 495 2.24 3.41 -7.87
C SER A 495 2.88 4.18 -6.71
N ILE A 496 2.27 5.32 -6.37
CA ILE A 496 2.52 5.99 -5.09
C ILE A 496 1.70 5.25 -4.03
N ASP A 497 2.38 4.57 -3.13
CA ASP A 497 1.78 3.77 -2.06
C ASP A 497 2.31 4.18 -0.68
N LEU A 498 1.79 3.51 0.36
CA LEU A 498 2.19 3.72 1.74
C LEU A 498 3.71 3.59 1.95
N MET A 499 4.32 2.58 1.31
CA MET A 499 5.74 2.27 1.49
C MET A 499 6.63 3.27 0.75
N SER A 500 6.28 3.65 -0.47
CA SER A 500 7.00 4.66 -1.25
C SER A 500 6.93 6.05 -0.60
N MET A 501 5.75 6.45 -0.08
CA MET A 501 5.61 7.72 0.64
C MET A 501 6.42 7.74 1.94
N THR A 502 6.43 6.63 2.67
CA THR A 502 7.29 6.49 3.86
C THR A 502 8.76 6.60 3.47
N GLY A 503 9.17 5.94 2.38
CA GLY A 503 10.53 6.06 1.84
C GLY A 503 10.91 7.51 1.52
N ILE A 504 10.01 8.30 0.95
CA ILE A 504 10.20 9.74 0.69
C ILE A 504 10.41 10.51 2.00
N ILE A 505 9.59 10.25 3.02
CA ILE A 505 9.71 10.91 4.32
C ILE A 505 11.06 10.57 4.98
N VAL A 506 11.43 9.30 4.99
CA VAL A 506 12.71 8.82 5.55
C VAL A 506 13.89 9.42 4.79
N MET A 507 13.86 9.39 3.46
CA MET A 507 14.85 9.95 2.57
C MET A 507 15.08 11.45 2.87
N ALA A 508 14.01 12.23 3.01
CA ALA A 508 14.10 13.65 3.32
C ALA A 508 14.88 13.93 4.62
N GLY A 509 14.75 13.06 5.64
CA GLY A 509 15.49 13.17 6.89
C GLY A 509 16.96 12.79 6.80
N ILE A 510 17.31 11.86 5.91
CA ILE A 510 18.69 11.37 5.78
C ILE A 510 19.52 12.30 4.88
N VAL A 511 18.97 12.66 3.71
CA VAL A 511 19.68 13.42 2.68
C VAL A 511 20.08 14.82 3.17
N ILE A 512 19.23 15.46 3.92
CA ILE A 512 19.45 16.82 4.45
C ILE A 512 20.74 16.97 5.29
N ASN A 513 21.17 15.87 5.93
CA ASN A 513 22.37 15.90 6.78
C ASN A 513 23.64 16.32 6.02
N ASP A 514 23.77 15.89 4.77
CA ASP A 514 24.92 16.21 3.93
C ASP A 514 24.97 17.72 3.62
N SER A 515 23.80 18.31 3.33
CA SER A 515 23.67 19.75 3.09
C SER A 515 23.86 20.59 4.34
N ILE A 516 23.40 20.12 5.51
CA ILE A 516 23.65 20.80 6.81
C ILE A 516 25.15 20.91 7.06
N LEU A 517 25.87 19.79 6.96
CA LEU A 517 27.31 19.76 7.21
C LEU A 517 28.08 20.63 6.21
N LYS A 518 27.64 20.71 4.97
CA LYS A 518 28.26 21.54 3.94
C LYS A 518 28.06 23.02 4.20
N VAL A 519 26.81 23.44 4.48
CA VAL A 519 26.50 24.84 4.80
C VAL A 519 27.20 25.28 6.08
N ASP A 520 27.27 24.43 7.11
CA ASP A 520 28.02 24.69 8.35
C ASP A 520 29.50 24.91 8.07
N THR A 521 30.13 24.08 7.22
CA THR A 521 31.53 24.23 6.83
C THR A 521 31.76 25.53 6.06
N ILE A 522 30.87 25.93 5.14
CA ILE A 522 30.93 27.21 4.44
C ILE A 522 30.88 28.38 5.45
N ASN A 523 29.93 28.32 6.40
CA ASN A 523 29.77 29.36 7.43
C ASN A 523 31.00 29.49 8.32
N ARG A 524 31.65 28.37 8.68
CA ARG A 524 32.87 28.36 9.47
C ARG A 524 34.00 29.08 8.75
N HIS A 525 34.29 28.77 7.48
CA HIS A 525 35.32 29.43 6.69
C HIS A 525 35.04 30.93 6.47
N ARG A 526 33.75 31.28 6.32
CA ARG A 526 33.35 32.70 6.25
C ARG A 526 33.56 33.44 7.56
N LYS A 527 33.35 32.81 8.71
CA LYS A 527 33.65 33.39 10.04
C LYS A 527 35.17 33.55 10.24
N GLU A 528 35.99 32.71 9.60
CA GLU A 528 37.46 32.83 9.57
C GLU A 528 37.96 33.93 8.62
N GLY A 529 37.05 34.66 7.93
CA GLY A 529 37.39 35.83 7.08
C GLY A 529 37.62 35.51 5.61
N MET A 530 37.35 34.28 5.15
CA MET A 530 37.52 33.91 3.74
C MET A 530 36.45 34.54 2.83
N GLU A 531 36.84 34.84 1.59
CA GLU A 531 35.90 35.30 0.58
C GLU A 531 34.84 34.23 0.28
N LEU A 532 33.61 34.66 -0.09
CA LEU A 532 32.45 33.77 -0.30
C LEU A 532 32.74 32.63 -1.26
N MET A 533 33.40 32.91 -2.40
CA MET A 533 33.68 31.91 -3.42
C MET A 533 34.75 30.93 -2.96
N GLU A 534 35.77 31.43 -2.28
CA GLU A 534 36.86 30.64 -1.73
C GLU A 534 36.36 29.71 -0.61
N ALA A 535 35.51 30.21 0.31
CA ALA A 535 34.89 29.44 1.37
C ALA A 535 34.03 28.30 0.81
N ILE A 536 33.26 28.56 -0.26
CA ILE A 536 32.45 27.53 -0.94
C ILE A 536 33.32 26.46 -1.60
N ALA A 537 34.38 26.86 -2.29
CA ALA A 537 35.30 25.94 -2.95
C ALA A 537 36.04 25.04 -1.95
N LEU A 538 36.53 25.62 -0.84
CA LEU A 538 37.24 24.89 0.20
C LEU A 538 36.28 23.90 0.94
N ALA A 539 35.10 24.34 1.35
CA ALA A 539 34.09 23.49 1.95
C ALA A 539 33.66 22.36 1.00
N GLY A 540 33.59 22.65 -0.31
CA GLY A 540 33.34 21.65 -1.33
C GLY A 540 34.38 20.55 -1.36
N ARG A 541 35.67 20.91 -1.25
CA ARG A 541 36.79 19.95 -1.20
C ARG A 541 36.79 19.14 0.10
N GLU A 542 36.63 19.79 1.24
CA GLU A 542 36.65 19.12 2.56
C GLU A 542 35.51 18.10 2.73
N ARG A 543 34.32 18.41 2.20
CA ARG A 543 33.13 17.59 2.41
C ARG A 543 32.81 16.61 1.30
N LEU A 544 33.49 16.67 0.15
CA LEU A 544 33.21 15.82 -1.01
C LEU A 544 33.25 14.32 -0.68
N PHE A 545 34.39 13.86 -0.12
CA PHE A 545 34.56 12.44 0.19
C PHE A 545 33.71 11.95 1.34
N PRO A 546 33.60 12.65 2.48
CA PRO A 546 32.65 12.26 3.54
C PRO A 546 31.23 12.06 3.03
N ILE A 547 30.70 12.99 2.22
CA ILE A 547 29.36 12.91 1.66
C ILE A 547 29.22 11.70 0.72
N ILE A 548 30.17 11.49 -0.21
CA ILE A 548 30.12 10.34 -1.12
C ILE A 548 30.18 9.03 -0.33
N MET A 549 30.99 8.95 0.72
CA MET A 549 31.13 7.73 1.52
C MET A 549 29.88 7.41 2.33
N THR A 550 29.24 8.41 2.94
CA THR A 550 27.97 8.23 3.65
C THR A 550 26.86 7.77 2.70
N SER A 551 26.76 8.39 1.54
CA SER A 551 25.76 8.02 0.53
C SER A 551 25.99 6.61 -0.02
N LEU A 552 27.25 6.24 -0.34
CA LEU A 552 27.56 4.89 -0.82
C LEU A 552 27.26 3.82 0.23
N THR A 553 27.61 4.06 1.51
CA THR A 553 27.30 3.09 2.57
C THR A 553 25.80 2.88 2.74
N THR A 554 24.99 3.93 2.65
CA THR A 554 23.53 3.84 2.70
C THR A 554 22.98 3.11 1.46
N ILE A 555 23.46 3.44 0.27
CA ILE A 555 23.05 2.77 -0.98
C ILE A 555 23.35 1.27 -0.90
N PHE A 556 24.59 0.89 -0.52
CA PHE A 556 24.95 -0.53 -0.41
C PHE A 556 24.17 -1.27 0.66
N SER A 557 23.78 -0.62 1.75
CA SER A 557 22.94 -1.24 2.79
C SER A 557 21.52 -1.52 2.32
N LEU A 558 21.01 -0.78 1.34
CA LEU A 558 19.66 -0.92 0.80
C LEU A 558 19.58 -1.93 -0.38
N LEU A 559 20.69 -2.24 -1.04
CA LEU A 559 20.70 -3.16 -2.19
C LEU A 559 20.04 -4.52 -1.93
N PRO A 560 20.23 -5.19 -0.78
CA PRO A 560 19.57 -6.46 -0.50
C PRO A 560 18.04 -6.37 -0.50
N PHE A 561 17.47 -5.22 -0.16
CA PHE A 561 16.02 -5.00 -0.09
C PHE A 561 15.37 -4.65 -1.44
N LEU A 562 16.16 -4.59 -2.52
CA LEU A 562 15.64 -4.45 -3.88
C LEU A 562 15.27 -5.78 -4.53
N SER A 563 15.45 -6.91 -3.83
CA SER A 563 14.97 -8.20 -4.29
C SER A 563 13.43 -8.25 -4.28
N ARG A 564 12.85 -9.08 -5.17
CA ARG A 564 11.41 -9.35 -5.25
C ARG A 564 11.18 -10.86 -5.14
N GLY A 565 9.95 -11.26 -4.87
CA GLY A 565 9.55 -12.67 -4.90
C GLY A 565 9.22 -13.27 -3.54
N SER A 566 9.12 -12.45 -2.49
CA SER A 566 8.50 -12.79 -1.22
C SER A 566 7.70 -11.61 -0.70
N ILE A 567 6.67 -11.85 0.09
CA ILE A 567 5.76 -10.82 0.61
C ILE A 567 6.54 -9.68 1.30
N GLY A 568 7.49 -10.02 2.17
CA GLY A 568 8.30 -9.02 2.87
C GLY A 568 9.23 -8.23 1.94
N ALA A 569 9.79 -8.87 0.93
CA ALA A 569 10.64 -8.21 -0.06
C ALA A 569 9.84 -7.27 -0.96
N ASP A 570 8.68 -7.71 -1.45
CA ASP A 570 7.80 -6.90 -2.30
C ASP A 570 7.27 -5.66 -1.56
N LEU A 571 7.02 -5.76 -0.25
CA LEU A 571 6.64 -4.64 0.60
C LEU A 571 7.77 -3.62 0.79
N GLN A 572 8.99 -4.12 1.04
CA GLN A 572 10.14 -3.24 1.30
C GLN A 572 10.72 -2.63 0.02
N PHE A 573 10.44 -3.23 -1.14
CA PHE A 573 10.99 -2.78 -2.42
C PHE A 573 10.70 -1.31 -2.73
N PRO A 574 9.45 -0.78 -2.71
CA PRO A 574 9.18 0.62 -3.02
C PRO A 574 9.84 1.57 -2.02
N LEU A 575 9.84 1.23 -0.73
CA LEU A 575 10.50 2.00 0.32
C LEU A 575 12.01 2.11 0.07
N SER A 576 12.67 0.97 -0.17
CA SER A 576 14.12 0.94 -0.40
C SER A 576 14.51 1.61 -1.71
N LEU A 577 13.71 1.43 -2.75
CA LEU A 577 13.92 2.08 -4.04
C LEU A 577 13.81 3.60 -3.95
N THR A 578 12.81 4.13 -3.25
CA THR A 578 12.62 5.58 -3.06
C THR A 578 13.78 6.20 -2.29
N ILE A 579 14.24 5.55 -1.22
CA ILE A 579 15.40 6.02 -0.46
C ILE A 579 16.66 5.97 -1.32
N LEU A 580 16.87 4.89 -2.07
CA LEU A 580 18.05 4.75 -2.94
C LEU A 580 18.09 5.83 -4.01
N ILE A 581 17.00 6.05 -4.74
CA ILE A 581 16.93 7.10 -5.76
C ILE A 581 17.17 8.46 -5.12
N GLY A 582 16.52 8.76 -4.00
CA GLY A 582 16.67 10.00 -3.28
C GLY A 582 18.08 10.23 -2.78
N MET A 583 18.77 9.20 -2.26
CA MET A 583 20.17 9.29 -1.84
C MET A 583 21.11 9.62 -3.00
N VAL A 584 20.92 8.98 -4.16
CA VAL A 584 21.75 9.27 -5.36
C VAL A 584 21.54 10.71 -5.83
N VAL A 585 20.30 11.15 -5.93
CA VAL A 585 19.94 12.48 -6.40
C VAL A 585 20.32 13.55 -5.37
N GLY A 586 19.93 13.35 -4.11
CA GLY A 586 20.22 14.29 -3.03
C GLY A 586 21.70 14.50 -2.79
N THR A 587 22.53 13.43 -2.89
CA THR A 587 23.99 13.59 -2.87
C THR A 587 24.45 14.54 -3.99
N GLY A 588 23.91 14.41 -5.20
CA GLY A 588 24.21 15.32 -6.31
C GLY A 588 23.74 16.76 -6.03
N VAL A 589 22.54 16.92 -5.50
CA VAL A 589 21.96 18.23 -5.15
C VAL A 589 22.76 18.88 -4.04
N SER A 590 23.09 18.14 -2.96
CA SER A 590 23.91 18.62 -1.86
C SER A 590 25.31 19.07 -2.32
N ILE A 591 25.96 18.27 -3.17
CA ILE A 591 27.31 18.57 -3.65
C ILE A 591 27.33 19.78 -4.58
N PHE A 592 26.39 19.91 -5.49
CA PHE A 592 26.47 20.89 -6.57
C PHE A 592 25.47 22.03 -6.44
N PHE A 593 24.22 21.73 -6.09
CA PHE A 593 23.15 22.73 -6.15
C PHE A 593 23.06 23.62 -4.91
N VAL A 594 23.18 23.06 -3.72
CA VAL A 594 23.11 23.82 -2.45
C VAL A 594 24.18 24.94 -2.41
N PRO A 595 25.46 24.73 -2.82
CA PRO A 595 26.44 25.80 -2.90
C PRO A 595 26.08 26.93 -3.86
N ILE A 596 25.44 26.57 -4.99
CA ILE A 596 25.01 27.57 -5.99
C ILE A 596 23.91 28.46 -5.44
N LEU A 597 22.92 27.83 -4.78
CA LEU A 597 21.80 28.55 -4.18
C LEU A 597 22.31 29.45 -3.04
N TYR A 598 23.21 28.93 -2.21
CA TYR A 598 23.90 29.70 -1.16
C TYR A 598 24.63 30.92 -1.75
N TYR A 599 25.43 30.71 -2.80
CA TYR A 599 26.13 31.79 -3.50
C TYR A 599 25.19 32.84 -4.08
N SER A 600 24.09 32.40 -4.77
CA SER A 600 23.17 33.31 -5.43
C SER A 600 22.48 34.27 -4.45
N ILE A 601 22.16 33.78 -3.24
CA ILE A 601 21.50 34.55 -2.19
C ILE A 601 22.50 35.51 -1.49
N TYR A 602 23.67 34.99 -1.13
CA TYR A 602 24.65 35.78 -0.35
C TYR A 602 25.49 36.73 -1.18
N LYS A 603 25.66 36.51 -2.49
CA LYS A 603 26.33 37.46 -3.40
C LYS A 603 25.62 38.82 -3.41
N LYS A 604 24.27 38.82 -3.44
CA LYS A 604 23.50 40.09 -3.39
C LYS A 604 23.66 40.83 -2.06
N LYS A 605 23.87 40.10 -0.97
CA LYS A 605 24.05 40.69 0.36
C LYS A 605 25.47 41.23 0.55
N ALA A 606 26.50 40.59 -0.01
CA ALA A 606 27.88 41.09 -0.03
C ALA A 606 28.02 42.36 -0.86
N ALA A 607 27.34 42.45 -2.00
CA ALA A 607 27.35 43.65 -2.84
C ALA A 607 26.53 44.85 -2.28
N ARG A 608 25.70 44.64 -1.25
CA ARG A 608 24.95 45.71 -0.55
C ARG A 608 25.70 46.27 0.68
N ASN A 609 26.67 45.54 1.18
CA ASN A 609 27.50 45.92 2.34
C ASN A 609 28.87 46.54 1.94
N LEU A 610 29.14 46.68 0.65
CA LEU A 610 30.16 47.48 0.01
C LEU A 610 29.53 48.78 -0.53
#